data_e754690a07cc5239dc2cb73e80a5867b
#
_entry.id   e754690a07cc5239dc2cb73e80a5867b
#
_cell.length_a   1.000
_cell.length_b   1.000
_cell.length_c   1.000
_cell.angle_alpha   90.00
_cell.angle_beta   90.00
_cell.angle_gamma   90.00
#
_symmetry.space_group_name_H-M   'P 1'
#
loop_
_entity.id
_entity.type
_entity.pdbx_description
1 polymer ?
#
loop_
_entity_poly.entity_id
_entity_poly.type
_entity_poly.pdbx_seq_one_letter_code
_entity_poly.pdbx_strand_id
1 'polypeptide(L)' 'MRGKEQINFIKKEFPKGTRIKLIYMDIKYKLMPNLLGTVNFVDDMGIINMNWDNGSDIGLLYGIDKFEKLESEVI' A
#
# COMPACT_ATOMS: atom_id res chain seq x y z
N MET A 1 2.37 -17.23 4.74
CA MET A 1 1.31 -17.21 3.72
C MET A 1 0.04 -16.60 4.29
N ARG A 2 -0.58 -15.71 3.55
CA ARG A 2 -1.78 -15.05 4.04
C ARG A 2 -3.00 -15.90 3.75
N GLY A 3 -3.88 -16.00 4.74
CA GLY A 3 -5.16 -16.66 4.55
C GLY A 3 -6.11 -15.80 3.73
N LYS A 4 -7.11 -16.44 3.16
CA LYS A 4 -8.11 -15.77 2.32
C LYS A 4 -8.83 -14.64 3.06
N GLU A 5 -9.15 -14.83 4.32
CA GLU A 5 -9.81 -13.81 5.12
C GLU A 5 -8.95 -12.57 5.29
N GLN A 6 -7.65 -12.78 5.51
CA GLN A 6 -6.72 -11.67 5.66
C GLN A 6 -6.56 -10.90 4.35
N ILE A 7 -6.50 -11.62 3.23
CA ILE A 7 -6.42 -10.97 1.92
C ILE A 7 -7.69 -10.16 1.65
N ASN A 8 -8.85 -10.70 1.97
CA ASN A 8 -10.11 -9.99 1.81
C ASN A 8 -10.16 -8.74 2.69
N PHE A 9 -9.62 -8.81 3.90
CA PHE A 9 -9.50 -7.65 4.77
C PHE A 9 -8.65 -6.56 4.12
N ILE A 10 -7.49 -6.95 3.58
CA ILE A 10 -6.59 -5.98 2.93
C ILE A 10 -7.27 -5.35 1.72
N LYS A 11 -7.94 -6.13 0.90
CA LYS A 11 -8.67 -5.62 -0.27
C LYS A 11 -9.75 -4.62 0.12
N LYS A 12 -10.44 -4.89 1.22
CA LYS A 12 -11.50 -4.01 1.70
C LYS A 12 -10.93 -2.72 2.27
N GLU A 13 -9.82 -2.82 2.97
CA GLU A 13 -9.21 -1.70 3.66
C GLU A 13 -8.48 -0.75 2.70
N PHE A 14 -7.96 -1.29 1.60
CA PHE A 14 -7.16 -0.53 0.63
C PHE A 14 -7.72 -0.64 -0.78
N PRO A 15 -8.93 -0.08 -1.01
CA PRO A 15 -9.50 -0.10 -2.36
C PRO A 15 -8.70 0.81 -3.29
N LYS A 16 -8.88 0.59 -4.58
CA LYS A 16 -8.26 1.43 -5.60
C LYS A 16 -8.53 2.91 -5.34
N GLY A 17 -7.50 3.70 -5.46
CA GLY A 17 -7.60 5.14 -5.23
C GLY A 17 -7.26 5.57 -3.82
N THR A 18 -7.05 4.64 -2.89
CA THR A 18 -6.64 4.98 -1.53
C THR A 18 -5.27 5.63 -1.55
N ARG A 19 -5.13 6.77 -0.86
CA ARG A 19 -3.84 7.45 -0.76
C ARG A 19 -3.06 6.91 0.44
N ILE A 20 -1.79 6.69 0.23
CA ILE A 20 -0.89 6.07 1.21
C ILE A 20 0.34 6.94 1.36
N LYS A 21 0.82 7.06 2.59
CA LYS A 21 2.10 7.67 2.90
C LYS A 21 3.04 6.59 3.41
N LEU A 22 4.17 6.44 2.75
CA LEU A 22 5.18 5.46 3.14
C LEU A 22 5.92 5.95 4.38
N ILE A 23 6.01 5.11 5.41
CA ILE A 23 6.79 5.40 6.60
C ILE A 23 8.15 4.71 6.51
N TYR A 24 8.14 3.40 6.25
CA TYR A 24 9.36 2.62 6.18
C TYR A 24 9.13 1.35 5.37
N MET A 25 10.06 1.03 4.50
CA MET A 25 10.00 -0.17 3.68
C MET A 25 11.24 -1.01 3.96
N ASP A 26 11.01 -2.25 4.42
CA ASP A 26 12.07 -3.16 4.83
C ASP A 26 12.54 -4.04 3.66
N ILE A 27 12.95 -3.40 2.58
CA ILE A 27 13.50 -4.11 1.42
C ILE A 27 14.60 -3.28 0.79
N LYS A 28 15.32 -3.92 -0.13
CA LYS A 28 16.43 -3.28 -0.85
C LYS A 28 16.02 -2.11 -1.72
N TYR A 29 14.79 -2.11 -2.19
CA TYR A 29 14.30 -1.04 -3.06
C TYR A 29 13.90 0.12 -2.18
N LYS A 30 14.79 1.07 -2.10
CA LYS A 30 14.59 2.17 -1.17
C LYS A 30 13.70 3.24 -1.76
N LEU A 31 12.46 3.20 -1.36
CA LEU A 31 11.61 4.38 -1.52
C LEU A 31 11.87 5.29 -0.33
N MET A 32 11.84 6.57 -0.58
CA MET A 32 12.09 7.54 0.49
C MET A 32 10.93 7.58 1.47
N PRO A 33 11.21 7.73 2.78
CA PRO A 33 10.15 7.97 3.75
C PRO A 33 9.32 9.18 3.36
N ASN A 34 8.04 9.15 3.72
CA ASN A 34 7.06 10.19 3.43
C ASN A 34 6.66 10.28 1.96
N LEU A 35 7.09 9.35 1.13
CA LEU A 35 6.62 9.28 -0.25
C LEU A 35 5.13 8.96 -0.26
N LEU A 36 4.39 9.66 -1.09
CA LEU A 36 2.96 9.41 -1.24
C LEU A 36 2.69 8.59 -2.48
N GLY A 37 1.64 7.81 -2.42
CA GLY A 37 1.22 7.00 -3.55
C GLY A 37 -0.26 6.70 -3.49
N THR A 38 -0.74 6.06 -4.53
CA THR A 38 -2.15 5.69 -4.67
C THR A 38 -2.24 4.19 -4.89
N VAL A 39 -3.16 3.55 -4.17
CA VAL A 39 -3.40 2.13 -4.35
C VAL A 39 -3.99 1.88 -5.74
N ASN A 40 -3.38 0.96 -6.47
CA ASN A 40 -3.91 0.51 -7.75
C ASN A 40 -4.89 -0.65 -7.51
N PHE A 41 -4.41 -1.71 -6.89
CA PHE A 41 -5.25 -2.84 -6.48
C PHE A 41 -4.49 -3.72 -5.50
N VAL A 42 -5.20 -4.58 -4.80
CA VAL A 42 -4.59 -5.61 -3.95
C VAL A 42 -4.75 -6.94 -4.68
N ASP A 43 -3.64 -7.65 -4.89
CA ASP A 43 -3.69 -8.90 -5.63
C ASP A 43 -4.08 -10.08 -4.74
N ASP A 44 -4.15 -11.26 -5.35
CA ASP A 44 -4.62 -12.46 -4.64
C ASP A 44 -3.61 -12.99 -3.63
N MET A 45 -2.40 -12.45 -3.63
CA MET A 45 -1.40 -12.76 -2.61
C MET A 45 -1.42 -11.77 -1.47
N GLY A 46 -2.26 -10.76 -1.56
CA GLY A 46 -2.37 -9.72 -0.53
C GLY A 46 -1.36 -8.60 -0.68
N ILE A 47 -0.68 -8.53 -1.81
CA ILE A 47 0.27 -7.44 -2.07
C ILE A 47 -0.51 -6.22 -2.54
N ILE A 48 -0.24 -5.09 -1.91
CA ILE A 48 -0.87 -3.82 -2.28
C ILE A 48 -0.07 -3.22 -3.42
N ASN A 49 -0.63 -3.26 -4.62
CA ASN A 49 0.02 -2.72 -5.80
C ASN A 49 -0.19 -1.21 -5.84
N MET A 50 0.91 -0.48 -5.95
CA MET A 50 0.91 0.96 -5.79
C MET A 50 1.33 1.68 -7.06
N ASN A 51 0.83 2.88 -7.21
CA ASN A 51 1.37 3.89 -8.11
C ASN A 51 1.92 5.01 -7.24
N TRP A 52 3.22 5.00 -7.03
CA TRP A 52 3.87 6.04 -6.22
C TRP A 52 4.01 7.33 -7.01
N ASP A 53 3.96 8.45 -6.31
CA ASP A 53 4.00 9.77 -6.95
C ASP A 53 5.33 10.05 -7.66
N ASN A 54 6.38 9.29 -7.32
CA ASN A 54 7.67 9.40 -8.01
C ASN A 54 7.78 8.50 -9.25
N GLY A 55 6.71 7.83 -9.62
CA GLY A 55 6.69 6.94 -10.78
C GLY A 55 7.04 5.49 -10.48
N SER A 56 7.41 5.17 -9.24
CA SER A 56 7.68 3.79 -8.85
C SER A 56 6.39 2.99 -8.75
N ASP A 57 6.49 1.69 -8.99
CA ASP A 57 5.37 0.76 -8.86
C ASP A 57 5.63 -0.34 -7.82
N ILE A 58 6.55 -0.10 -6.91
CA ILE A 58 6.90 -1.09 -5.89
C ILE A 58 5.70 -1.33 -4.97
N GLY A 59 5.31 -2.60 -4.83
CA GLY A 59 4.17 -2.97 -3.98
C GLY A 59 4.49 -2.90 -2.50
N LEU A 60 3.44 -2.80 -1.69
CA LEU A 60 3.55 -2.81 -0.23
C LEU A 60 3.15 -4.18 0.32
N LEU A 61 3.86 -4.59 1.36
CA LEU A 61 3.56 -5.83 2.07
C LEU A 61 2.93 -5.48 3.41
N TYR A 62 1.65 -5.76 3.53
CA TYR A 62 0.89 -5.47 4.74
C TYR A 62 1.46 -6.27 5.92
N GLY A 63 1.75 -5.56 7.03
CA GLY A 63 2.31 -6.20 8.22
C GLY A 63 3.84 -6.25 8.22
N ILE A 64 4.50 -5.93 7.12
CA ILE A 64 5.96 -5.90 7.00
C ILE A 64 6.43 -4.47 6.77
N ASP A 65 5.91 -3.84 5.73
CA ASP A 65 6.21 -2.44 5.45
C ASP A 65 5.35 -1.55 6.32
N LYS A 66 5.87 -0.39 6.69
CA LYS A 66 5.13 0.57 7.51
C LYS A 66 4.64 1.71 6.66
N PHE A 67 3.36 1.95 6.71
CA PHE A 67 2.73 3.00 5.94
C PHE A 67 1.44 3.45 6.61
N GLU A 68 0.96 4.62 6.22
CA GLU A 68 -0.29 5.17 6.71
C GLU A 68 -1.28 5.36 5.58
N LYS A 69 -2.51 5.00 5.85
CA LYS A 69 -3.61 5.32 4.97
C LYS A 69 -4.02 6.77 5.24
N LEU A 70 -3.98 7.58 4.21
CA LEU A 70 -4.40 8.96 4.33
C LEU A 70 -5.90 9.06 4.16
N GLU A 71 -6.56 9.82 5.05
CA GLU A 71 -7.97 10.02 4.93
C GLU A 71 -8.25 11.00 3.80
N SER A 72 -9.23 10.65 2.98
CA SER A 72 -9.73 11.63 2.02
C SER A 72 -10.44 12.72 2.78
N GLU A 73 -10.07 13.95 2.53
CA GLU A 73 -10.86 15.04 3.03
C GLU A 73 -12.13 15.12 2.22
N VAL A 74 -13.21 14.84 2.88
CA VAL A 74 -14.53 15.05 2.30
C VAL A 74 -14.98 16.41 2.78
N ILE A 75 -15.02 17.29 1.87
CA ILE A 75 -15.50 18.64 2.16
C ILE A 75 -16.93 18.75 1.70
#